data_10af5bd122a6e4a30d7812bcaebbd9cd
#
_entry.id   10af5bd122a6e4a30d7812bcaebbd9cd
#
_cell.length_a   1.000
_cell.length_b   1.000
_cell.length_c   1.000
_cell.angle_alpha   90.00
_cell.angle_beta   90.00
_cell.angle_gamma   90.00
#
_symmetry.space_group_name_H-M   'P 1'
#
loop_
_entity.id
_entity.type
_entity.pdbx_description
1 polymer ?
#
loop_
_entity_poly.entity_id
_entity_poly.type
_entity_poly.pdbx_seq_one_letter_code
_entity_poly.pdbx_strand_id
1 'polypeptide(L)'
;MQHRELAAFYPAIKVAYTKIVTITTDDAEQANRMRETTGAEWPFLCDPERIVQKDLDIQEYTDPVHDPMIPYSFVLEPGLVIYKIYNGYWFWGRPSPEDLRQDLRAVFQRVRPDWDPARPGLRENWDGDRRLHYPYRARD
;
A
#
# COMPACT_ATOMS: atom_id res chain seq x y z
N MET A 1 -0.29 15.55 2.82
CA MET A 1 -1.32 15.05 3.74
C MET A 1 -1.42 13.52 3.68
N GLN A 2 -1.65 12.91 2.53
CA GLN A 2 -1.80 11.45 2.36
C GLN A 2 -0.63 10.60 2.91
N HIS A 3 0.63 10.97 2.65
CA HIS A 3 1.79 10.22 3.16
C HIS A 3 1.88 10.17 4.69
N ARG A 4 1.46 11.23 5.39
CA ARG A 4 1.43 11.23 6.85
C ARG A 4 0.35 10.30 7.41
N GLU A 5 -0.81 10.27 6.76
CA GLU A 5 -1.90 9.34 7.12
C GLU A 5 -1.48 7.89 6.86
N LEU A 6 -0.82 7.64 5.73
CA LEU A 6 -0.24 6.32 5.42
C LEU A 6 0.87 5.94 6.41
N ALA A 7 1.71 6.88 6.84
CA ALA A 7 2.75 6.62 7.84
C ALA A 7 2.12 6.20 9.18
N ALA A 8 1.06 6.88 9.61
CA ALA A 8 0.33 6.50 10.82
C ALA A 8 -0.37 5.12 10.68
N PHE A 9 -0.82 4.77 9.48
CA PHE A 9 -1.49 3.50 9.19
C PHE A 9 -0.52 2.36 8.85
N TYR A 10 0.75 2.64 8.59
CA TYR A 10 1.74 1.67 8.12
C TYR A 10 1.94 0.45 9.02
N PRO A 11 1.89 0.55 10.36
CA PRO A 11 1.92 -0.63 11.23
C PRO A 11 0.82 -1.66 10.89
N ALA A 12 -0.39 -1.19 10.59
CA ALA A 12 -1.50 -2.07 10.18
C ALA A 12 -1.27 -2.70 8.79
N ILE A 13 -0.66 -1.96 7.88
CA ILE A 13 -0.29 -2.46 6.54
C ILE A 13 0.77 -3.57 6.65
N LYS A 14 1.78 -3.39 7.50
CA LYS A 14 2.82 -4.40 7.76
C LYS A 14 2.24 -5.71 8.29
N VAL A 15 1.25 -5.63 9.17
CA VAL A 15 0.55 -6.82 9.71
C VAL A 15 -0.22 -7.57 8.61
N ALA A 16 -0.69 -6.87 7.59
CA ALA A 16 -1.33 -7.47 6.41
C ALA A 16 -0.32 -8.05 5.39
N TYR A 17 0.96 -8.22 5.76
CA TYR A 17 2.04 -8.68 4.87
C TYR A 17 2.18 -7.85 3.59
N THR A 18 1.76 -6.60 3.63
CA THR A 18 1.76 -5.67 2.51
C THR A 18 2.91 -4.68 2.65
N LYS A 19 3.44 -4.24 1.53
CA LYS A 19 4.45 -3.19 1.44
C LYS A 19 3.91 -2.02 0.63
N ILE A 20 4.39 -0.83 0.96
CA ILE A 20 4.13 0.38 0.18
C ILE A 20 5.39 0.71 -0.63
N VAL A 21 5.18 1.25 -1.80
CA VAL A 21 6.20 1.93 -2.61
C VAL A 21 5.57 3.24 -3.08
N THR A 22 6.28 4.34 -2.96
CA THR A 22 5.90 5.62 -3.56
C THR A 22 6.77 5.86 -4.79
N ILE A 23 6.14 6.29 -5.88
CA ILE A 23 6.84 6.75 -7.09
C ILE A 23 6.55 8.24 -7.24
N THR A 24 7.58 9.04 -7.48
CA THR A 24 7.47 10.48 -7.64
C THR A 24 8.31 10.95 -8.83
N THR A 25 7.89 12.04 -9.46
CA THR A 25 8.65 12.69 -10.53
C THR A 25 9.82 13.55 -10.01
N ASP A 26 9.95 13.68 -8.70
CA ASP A 26 11.05 14.40 -8.05
C ASP A 26 12.39 13.67 -8.21
N ASP A 27 13.47 14.40 -8.00
CA ASP A 27 14.80 13.82 -7.86
C ASP A 27 14.99 13.10 -6.50
N ALA A 28 16.10 12.40 -6.35
CA ALA A 28 16.39 11.61 -5.15
C ALA A 28 16.50 12.45 -3.87
N GLU A 29 16.99 13.69 -3.98
CA GLU A 29 17.13 14.59 -2.82
C GLU A 29 15.77 15.06 -2.34
N GLN A 30 14.91 15.49 -3.25
CA GLN A 30 13.55 15.95 -2.96
C GLN A 30 12.69 14.78 -2.42
N ALA A 31 12.78 13.61 -3.05
CA ALA A 31 12.07 12.41 -2.62
C ALA A 31 12.47 11.97 -1.20
N ASN A 32 13.78 11.98 -0.87
CA ASN A 32 14.25 11.69 0.47
C ASN A 32 13.77 12.72 1.50
N ARG A 33 13.82 13.99 1.17
CA ARG A 33 13.32 15.07 2.03
C ARG A 33 11.82 14.91 2.32
N MET A 34 11.03 14.55 1.31
CA MET A 34 9.61 14.26 1.48
C MET A 34 9.41 13.04 2.39
N ARG A 35 10.15 11.95 2.15
CA ARG A 35 10.08 10.73 2.95
C ARG A 35 10.35 11.01 4.43
N GLU A 36 11.42 11.75 4.75
CA GLU A 36 11.80 12.11 6.11
C GLU A 36 10.74 13.02 6.77
N THR A 37 10.29 14.05 6.05
CA THR A 37 9.29 15.01 6.56
C THR A 37 7.95 14.37 6.86
N THR A 38 7.60 13.32 6.13
CA THR A 38 6.32 12.60 6.30
C THR A 38 6.40 11.42 7.28
N GLY A 39 7.62 11.03 7.69
CA GLY A 39 7.85 9.86 8.53
C GLY A 39 7.60 8.53 7.81
N ALA A 40 7.71 8.49 6.49
CA ALA A 40 7.49 7.29 5.72
C ALA A 40 8.66 6.30 5.86
N GLU A 41 8.36 5.06 6.23
CA GLU A 41 9.34 3.97 6.42
C GLU A 41 9.49 3.08 5.19
N TRP A 42 8.87 3.42 4.07
CA TRP A 42 8.90 2.65 2.83
C TRP A 42 9.72 3.34 1.73
N PRO A 43 10.09 2.61 0.66
CA PRO A 43 10.85 3.18 -0.44
C PRO A 43 10.10 4.27 -1.21
N PHE A 44 10.84 5.30 -1.60
CA PHE A 44 10.45 6.29 -2.60
C PHE A 44 11.32 6.06 -3.83
N LEU A 45 10.70 5.82 -4.96
CA LEU A 45 11.35 5.66 -6.26
C LEU A 45 11.16 6.95 -7.06
N CYS A 46 12.18 7.33 -7.80
CA CYS A 46 12.18 8.56 -8.59
C CYS A 46 11.96 8.24 -10.07
N ASP A 47 11.07 8.97 -10.70
CA ASP A 47 10.77 8.92 -12.14
C ASP A 47 10.96 10.32 -12.80
N PRO A 48 12.18 10.91 -12.73
CA PRO A 48 12.42 12.25 -13.24
C PRO A 48 12.25 12.33 -14.77
N GLU A 49 12.41 11.22 -15.48
CA GLU A 49 12.22 11.12 -16.93
C GLU A 49 10.77 10.85 -17.32
N ARG A 50 9.85 10.68 -16.34
CA ARG A 50 8.42 10.42 -16.54
C ARG A 50 8.14 9.14 -17.34
N ILE A 51 8.96 8.12 -17.19
CA ILE A 51 8.77 6.84 -17.87
C ILE A 51 7.52 6.15 -17.32
N VAL A 52 7.46 5.95 -16.00
CA VAL A 52 6.31 5.31 -15.32
C VAL A 52 5.04 6.14 -15.50
N GLN A 53 5.15 7.46 -15.40
CA GLN A 53 4.04 8.37 -15.62
C GLN A 53 3.38 8.17 -16.99
N LYS A 54 4.19 8.06 -18.05
CA LYS A 54 3.71 7.86 -19.42
C LYS A 54 3.21 6.44 -19.66
N ASP A 55 3.93 5.44 -19.16
CA ASP A 55 3.55 4.03 -19.33
C ASP A 55 2.20 3.70 -18.66
N LEU A 56 1.90 4.36 -17.54
CA LEU A 56 0.64 4.20 -16.81
C LEU A 56 -0.46 5.18 -17.26
N ASP A 57 -0.15 6.11 -18.17
CA ASP A 57 -1.07 7.18 -18.62
C ASP A 57 -1.69 7.98 -17.46
N ILE A 58 -0.83 8.40 -16.52
CA ILE A 58 -1.22 9.17 -15.32
C ILE A 58 -0.68 10.60 -15.34
N GLN A 59 -0.40 11.14 -16.50
CA GLN A 59 0.05 12.51 -16.69
C GLN A 59 -1.09 13.50 -16.45
N GLU A 60 -0.79 14.63 -15.81
CA GLU A 60 -1.71 15.75 -15.66
C GLU A 60 -1.67 16.64 -16.92
N TYR A 61 -2.62 16.44 -17.80
CA TYR A 61 -2.63 17.11 -19.12
C TYR A 61 -2.97 18.60 -19.08
N THR A 62 -3.45 19.12 -17.95
CA THR A 62 -3.81 20.53 -17.82
C THR A 62 -2.63 21.42 -17.43
N ASP A 63 -1.50 20.84 -16.99
CA ASP A 63 -0.27 21.55 -16.64
C ASP A 63 0.93 21.08 -17.49
N PRO A 64 1.06 21.52 -18.73
CA PRO A 64 2.16 21.11 -19.61
C PRO A 64 3.51 21.74 -19.23
N VAL A 65 3.51 22.72 -18.32
CA VAL A 65 4.75 23.43 -17.91
C VAL A 65 5.53 22.61 -16.89
N HIS A 66 4.84 22.06 -15.88
CA HIS A 66 5.47 21.30 -14.81
C HIS A 66 5.43 19.79 -15.05
N ASP A 67 4.61 19.34 -15.99
CA ASP A 67 4.41 17.92 -16.33
C ASP A 67 4.25 17.03 -15.08
N PRO A 68 3.29 17.36 -14.20
CA PRO A 68 3.11 16.63 -12.95
C PRO A 68 2.39 15.31 -13.17
N MET A 69 2.61 14.39 -12.24
CA MET A 69 1.89 13.11 -12.17
C MET A 69 0.58 13.30 -11.41
N ILE A 70 -0.53 12.80 -11.95
CA ILE A 70 -1.76 12.68 -11.19
C ILE A 70 -1.51 11.72 -10.00
N PRO A 71 -1.92 12.07 -8.78
CA PRO A 71 -1.73 11.20 -7.62
C PRO A 71 -2.64 9.97 -7.69
N TYR A 72 -2.14 8.89 -8.26
CA TYR A 72 -2.82 7.59 -8.23
C TYR A 72 -2.39 6.75 -7.03
N SER A 73 -3.27 5.86 -6.59
CA SER A 73 -2.93 4.79 -5.66
C SER A 73 -3.40 3.47 -6.25
N PHE A 74 -2.48 2.52 -6.36
CA PHE A 74 -2.74 1.18 -6.87
C PHE A 74 -2.70 0.18 -5.72
N VAL A 75 -3.74 -0.63 -5.58
CA VAL A 75 -3.71 -1.82 -4.74
C VAL A 75 -3.39 -3.00 -5.64
N LEU A 76 -2.34 -3.74 -5.29
CA LEU A 76 -1.82 -4.83 -6.10
C LEU A 76 -1.93 -6.16 -5.36
N GLU A 77 -2.28 -7.20 -6.11
CA GLU A 77 -2.11 -8.60 -5.71
C GLU A 77 -0.68 -9.08 -6.00
N PRO A 78 -0.26 -10.24 -5.47
CA PRO A 78 0.99 -10.86 -5.85
C PRO A 78 1.17 -10.98 -7.37
N GLY A 79 2.40 -10.77 -7.84
CA GLY A 79 2.69 -10.72 -9.27
C GLY A 79 2.41 -9.37 -9.92
N LEU A 80 2.20 -8.32 -9.11
CA LEU A 80 1.91 -6.94 -9.55
C LEU A 80 0.59 -6.82 -10.34
N VAL A 81 -0.35 -7.72 -10.09
CA VAL A 81 -1.67 -7.64 -10.71
C VAL A 81 -2.49 -6.55 -10.04
N ILE A 82 -3.05 -5.65 -10.83
CA ILE A 82 -3.85 -4.54 -10.31
C ILE A 82 -5.19 -5.10 -9.77
N TYR A 83 -5.41 -4.93 -8.48
CA TYR A 83 -6.67 -5.22 -7.82
C TYR A 83 -7.62 -4.01 -7.88
N LYS A 84 -7.09 -2.81 -7.59
CA LYS A 84 -7.88 -1.59 -7.55
C LYS A 84 -7.03 -0.35 -7.82
N ILE A 85 -7.66 0.63 -8.45
CA ILE A 85 -7.07 1.92 -8.79
C ILE A 85 -7.86 3.03 -8.14
N TYR A 86 -7.18 3.94 -7.46
CA TYR A 86 -7.71 5.18 -6.95
C TYR A 86 -7.14 6.35 -7.74
N ASN A 87 -8.01 7.10 -8.42
CA ASN A 87 -7.62 8.31 -9.13
C ASN A 87 -7.72 9.51 -8.18
N GLY A 88 -6.58 10.01 -7.74
CA GLY A 88 -6.46 11.11 -6.80
C GLY A 88 -6.40 12.49 -7.45
N TYR A 89 -6.81 12.65 -8.71
CA TYR A 89 -6.91 13.96 -9.37
C TYR A 89 -7.69 14.96 -8.51
N TRP A 90 -8.85 14.53 -8.01
CA TRP A 90 -9.56 15.21 -6.95
C TRP A 90 -9.23 14.57 -5.59
N PHE A 91 -9.13 15.40 -4.55
CA PHE A 91 -8.70 14.89 -3.24
C PHE A 91 -9.61 13.77 -2.68
N TRP A 92 -10.91 13.78 -2.99
CA TRP A 92 -11.83 12.71 -2.57
C TRP A 92 -11.68 11.40 -3.35
N GLY A 93 -10.92 11.40 -4.44
CA GLY A 93 -10.54 10.17 -5.16
C GLY A 93 -9.40 9.40 -4.50
N ARG A 94 -8.80 9.95 -3.46
CA ARG A 94 -7.72 9.29 -2.70
C ARG A 94 -8.30 8.33 -1.68
N PRO A 95 -7.70 7.12 -1.52
CA PRO A 95 -8.20 6.17 -0.54
C PRO A 95 -8.01 6.68 0.89
N SER A 96 -9.01 6.48 1.72
CA SER A 96 -8.87 6.59 3.16
C SER A 96 -8.13 5.38 3.73
N PRO A 97 -7.60 5.42 4.97
CA PRO A 97 -7.07 4.24 5.64
C PRO A 97 -8.07 3.09 5.74
N GLU A 98 -9.37 3.40 5.86
CA GLU A 98 -10.41 2.36 5.91
C GLU A 98 -10.65 1.70 4.55
N ASP A 99 -10.65 2.45 3.45
CA ASP A 99 -10.72 1.89 2.11
C ASP A 99 -9.56 0.92 1.87
N LEU A 100 -8.34 1.33 2.22
CA LEU A 100 -7.16 0.47 2.10
C LEU A 100 -7.25 -0.77 2.99
N ARG A 101 -7.79 -0.64 4.22
CA ARG A 101 -7.99 -1.79 5.12
C ARG A 101 -8.94 -2.81 4.50
N GLN A 102 -10.04 -2.36 3.93
CA GLN A 102 -11.02 -3.23 3.27
C GLN A 102 -10.42 -3.91 2.04
N ASP A 103 -9.73 -3.15 1.20
CA ASP A 103 -9.08 -3.69 0.00
C ASP A 103 -8.00 -4.73 0.34
N LEU A 104 -7.13 -4.42 1.30
CA LEU A 104 -6.09 -5.36 1.73
C LEU A 104 -6.66 -6.64 2.34
N ARG A 105 -7.78 -6.56 3.07
CA ARG A 105 -8.49 -7.75 3.55
C ARG A 105 -9.05 -8.58 2.39
N ALA A 106 -9.65 -7.94 1.40
CA ALA A 106 -10.18 -8.62 0.24
C ALA A 106 -9.07 -9.30 -0.59
N VAL A 107 -7.97 -8.60 -0.82
CA VAL A 107 -6.78 -9.17 -1.49
C VAL A 107 -6.24 -10.35 -0.69
N PHE A 108 -6.11 -10.21 0.64
CA PHE A 108 -5.60 -11.28 1.49
C PHE A 108 -6.49 -12.54 1.41
N GLN A 109 -7.81 -12.39 1.45
CA GLN A 109 -8.74 -13.50 1.32
C GLN A 109 -8.64 -14.20 -0.04
N ARG A 110 -8.34 -13.46 -1.12
CA ARG A 110 -8.13 -14.04 -2.46
C ARG A 110 -6.81 -14.83 -2.54
N VAL A 111 -5.77 -14.31 -1.90
CA VAL A 111 -4.42 -14.92 -1.90
C VAL A 111 -4.34 -16.10 -0.92
N ARG A 112 -5.09 -16.03 0.18
CA ARG A 112 -5.13 -17.06 1.23
C ARG A 112 -6.57 -17.45 1.57
N PRO A 113 -7.26 -18.10 0.63
CA PRO A 113 -8.66 -18.54 0.84
C PRO A 113 -8.79 -19.62 1.95
N ASP A 114 -7.68 -20.22 2.33
CA ASP A 114 -7.56 -21.20 3.42
C ASP A 114 -7.61 -20.55 4.81
N TRP A 115 -7.49 -19.22 4.89
CA TRP A 115 -7.43 -18.51 6.16
C TRP A 115 -8.58 -17.50 6.31
N ASP A 116 -9.49 -17.80 7.23
CA ASP A 116 -10.61 -16.93 7.61
C ASP A 116 -10.43 -16.41 9.04
N PRO A 117 -10.13 -15.11 9.24
CA PRO A 117 -9.96 -14.54 10.56
C PRO A 117 -11.26 -14.47 11.37
N ALA A 118 -12.40 -14.63 10.71
CA ALA A 118 -13.72 -14.66 11.36
C ALA A 118 -14.25 -16.08 11.58
N ARG A 119 -13.42 -17.10 11.36
CA ARG A 119 -13.81 -18.49 11.49
C ARG A 119 -14.33 -18.79 12.92
N PRO A 120 -15.52 -19.38 13.08
CA PRO A 120 -16.00 -19.80 14.38
C PRO A 120 -15.03 -20.78 15.06
N GLY A 121 -14.88 -20.64 16.36
CA GLY A 121 -14.02 -21.54 17.14
C GLY A 121 -12.54 -21.16 17.18
N LEU A 122 -12.12 -20.04 16.56
CA LEU A 122 -10.71 -19.61 16.60
C LEU A 122 -10.23 -19.33 18.03
N ARG A 123 -11.10 -18.80 18.89
CA ARG A 123 -10.74 -18.48 20.27
C ARG A 123 -10.51 -19.75 21.07
N GLU A 124 -11.39 -20.70 20.94
CA GLU A 124 -11.31 -22.00 21.60
C GLU A 124 -10.07 -22.77 21.11
N ASN A 125 -9.79 -22.72 19.81
CA ASN A 125 -8.59 -23.31 19.24
C ASN A 125 -7.32 -22.62 19.75
N TRP A 126 -7.32 -21.29 19.87
CA TRP A 126 -6.20 -20.54 20.43
C TRP A 126 -5.94 -20.90 21.90
N ASP A 127 -7.01 -20.97 22.69
CA ASP A 127 -6.91 -21.34 24.12
C ASP A 127 -6.53 -22.81 24.31
N GLY A 128 -6.89 -23.70 23.37
CA GLY A 128 -6.54 -25.11 23.35
C GLY A 128 -5.08 -25.40 23.00
N ASP A 129 -4.58 -24.86 21.92
CA ASP A 129 -3.17 -25.01 21.53
C ASP A 129 -2.66 -23.80 20.72
N ARG A 130 -2.07 -22.86 21.43
CA ARG A 130 -1.49 -21.63 20.83
C ARG A 130 -0.41 -21.90 19.80
N ARG A 131 0.28 -23.04 19.88
CA ARG A 131 1.37 -23.39 18.96
C ARG A 131 0.89 -23.60 17.53
N LEU A 132 -0.36 -23.99 17.34
CA LEU A 132 -0.97 -24.17 16.02
C LEU A 132 -1.17 -22.86 15.26
N HIS A 133 -1.19 -21.74 15.98
CA HIS A 133 -1.45 -20.42 15.42
C HIS A 133 -0.18 -19.56 15.20
N TYR A 134 0.99 -20.07 15.64
CA TYR A 134 2.25 -19.40 15.37
C TYR A 134 2.84 -19.88 14.04
N PRO A 135 3.14 -18.96 13.09
CA PRO A 135 3.70 -19.34 11.80
C PRO A 135 5.14 -19.86 11.90
N TYR A 136 5.77 -19.67 13.04
CA TYR A 136 7.14 -20.10 13.27
C TYR A 136 7.15 -21.14 14.38
N ARG A 137 7.48 -22.40 14.03
CA ARG A 137 7.92 -23.33 15.03
C ARG A 137 9.25 -22.83 15.60
N ALA A 138 9.35 -22.70 16.92
CA ALA A 138 10.65 -22.57 17.53
C ALA A 138 11.50 -23.76 17.02
N ARG A 139 12.62 -23.47 16.38
CA ARG A 139 13.59 -24.52 16.05
C ARG A 139 14.17 -24.97 17.38
N ASP A 140 13.94 -26.24 17.72
CA ASP A 140 14.59 -26.92 18.82
C ASP A 140 16.12 -26.87 18.62
#